data_16667b4836610818f34815fd4ff4ae71
#
_entry.id   16667b4836610818f34815fd4ff4ae71
#
_cell.length_a   1.000
_cell.length_b   1.000
_cell.length_c   1.000
_cell.angle_alpha   90.00
_cell.angle_beta   90.00
_cell.angle_gamma   90.00
#
_symmetry.space_group_name_H-M   'P 1'
#
loop_
_entity.id
_entity.type
_entity.pdbx_description
1 polymer ?
#
loop_
_entity_poly.entity_id
_entity_poly.type
_entity_poly.pdbx_seq_one_letter_code
_entity_poly.pdbx_strand_id
1 'polypeptide(L)'
;MSVNSARPPALDKIVKRFQRIQDPRRRYEQLLWYAKRLEGFPEDAKTPENKVKGCVSQVYILANADEEGNVCFQGDSDAQITKGLVALLIEGLKGIPPHDIVQLEPDFIKETQLDVSLTPSRANGFYNIFKTMQQKAMALANE
;
A
#
# COMPACT_ATOMS: atom_id res chain seq x y z
N MET A 1 -19.54 -8.42 16.96
CA MET A 1 -18.97 -7.38 16.12
C MET A 1 -17.85 -7.90 15.24
N SER A 2 -17.96 -7.68 14.00
CA SER A 2 -17.00 -8.19 13.05
C SER A 2 -15.73 -7.34 13.03
N VAL A 3 -14.57 -8.01 12.97
CA VAL A 3 -13.30 -7.32 12.78
C VAL A 3 -13.24 -6.59 11.43
N ASN A 4 -14.09 -7.00 10.49
CA ASN A 4 -14.13 -6.36 9.18
C ASN A 4 -14.58 -4.90 9.27
N SER A 5 -15.25 -4.52 10.35
CA SER A 5 -15.67 -3.14 10.54
C SER A 5 -14.47 -2.19 10.65
N ALA A 6 -13.28 -2.71 10.96
CA ALA A 6 -12.08 -1.90 11.05
C ALA A 6 -11.41 -1.66 9.70
N ARG A 7 -11.79 -2.43 8.67
CA ARG A 7 -11.18 -2.27 7.35
C ARG A 7 -11.78 -1.08 6.61
N PRO A 8 -10.94 -0.14 6.11
CA PRO A 8 -11.47 1.00 5.35
C PRO A 8 -12.26 0.55 4.12
N PRO A 9 -13.39 1.22 3.83
CA PRO A 9 -14.20 0.83 2.66
C PRO A 9 -13.44 0.83 1.35
N ALA A 10 -12.54 1.80 1.14
CA ALA A 10 -11.75 1.85 -0.09
C ALA A 10 -10.84 0.65 -0.22
N LEU A 11 -10.22 0.23 0.88
CA LEU A 11 -9.34 -0.95 0.88
C LEU A 11 -10.15 -2.22 0.63
N ASP A 12 -11.31 -2.34 1.29
CA ASP A 12 -12.18 -3.49 1.11
C ASP A 12 -12.64 -3.62 -0.34
N LYS A 13 -12.94 -2.50 -0.98
CA LYS A 13 -13.34 -2.47 -2.38
C LYS A 13 -12.23 -2.97 -3.29
N ILE A 14 -10.99 -2.60 -2.99
CA ILE A 14 -9.82 -3.05 -3.74
C ILE A 14 -9.65 -4.56 -3.58
N VAL A 15 -9.75 -5.04 -2.34
CA VAL A 15 -9.65 -6.49 -2.05
C VAL A 15 -10.67 -7.26 -2.87
N LYS A 16 -11.92 -6.81 -2.85
CA LYS A 16 -12.99 -7.48 -3.59
C LYS A 16 -12.76 -7.47 -5.09
N ARG A 17 -12.20 -6.38 -5.60
CA ARG A 17 -11.86 -6.30 -7.03
C ARG A 17 -10.87 -7.38 -7.42
N PHE A 18 -9.82 -7.60 -6.63
CA PHE A 18 -8.84 -8.64 -6.92
C PHE A 18 -9.41 -10.03 -6.73
N GLN A 19 -10.31 -10.21 -5.77
CA GLN A 19 -10.96 -11.52 -5.57
C GLN A 19 -11.78 -11.96 -6.77
N ARG A 20 -12.30 -11.01 -7.55
CA ARG A 20 -13.07 -11.31 -8.75
C ARG A 20 -12.20 -11.68 -9.94
N ILE A 21 -10.90 -11.38 -9.87
CA ILE A 21 -9.96 -11.67 -10.94
C ILE A 21 -9.32 -13.01 -10.65
N GLN A 22 -9.65 -14.03 -11.43
CA GLN A 22 -9.12 -15.37 -11.21
C GLN A 22 -7.85 -15.65 -11.98
N ASP A 23 -7.64 -14.95 -13.10
CA ASP A 23 -6.47 -15.13 -13.95
C ASP A 23 -5.30 -14.29 -13.39
N PRO A 24 -4.16 -14.93 -13.03
CA PRO A 24 -3.00 -14.19 -12.51
C PRO A 24 -2.50 -13.11 -13.46
N ARG A 25 -2.61 -13.34 -14.77
CA ARG A 25 -2.20 -12.33 -15.76
C ARG A 25 -3.05 -11.07 -15.64
N ARG A 26 -4.35 -11.23 -15.42
CA ARG A 26 -5.24 -10.10 -15.27
C ARG A 26 -5.00 -9.36 -13.95
N ARG A 27 -4.55 -10.07 -12.92
CA ARG A 27 -4.15 -9.41 -11.68
C ARG A 27 -2.94 -8.52 -11.90
N TYR A 28 -1.98 -8.97 -12.70
CA TYR A 28 -0.82 -8.15 -13.06
C TYR A 28 -1.25 -6.93 -13.85
N GLU A 29 -2.17 -7.09 -14.81
CA GLU A 29 -2.70 -5.98 -15.59
C GLU A 29 -3.38 -4.95 -14.67
N GLN A 30 -4.11 -5.43 -13.67
CA GLN A 30 -4.76 -4.55 -12.72
C GLN A 30 -3.74 -3.77 -11.90
N LEU A 31 -2.63 -4.41 -11.50
CA LEU A 31 -1.56 -3.70 -10.80
C LEU A 31 -0.93 -2.62 -11.69
N LEU A 32 -0.72 -2.92 -12.96
CA LEU A 32 -0.20 -1.92 -13.89
C LEU A 32 -1.15 -0.75 -14.06
N TRP A 33 -2.44 -1.03 -14.01
CA TRP A 33 -3.45 0.04 -14.05
C TRP A 33 -3.32 0.96 -12.83
N TYR A 34 -3.14 0.37 -11.64
CA TYR A 34 -2.90 1.18 -10.43
C TYR A 34 -1.60 1.98 -10.54
N ALA A 35 -0.55 1.37 -11.08
CA ALA A 35 0.73 2.06 -11.23
C ALA A 35 0.61 3.34 -12.06
N LYS A 36 -0.22 3.31 -13.10
CA LYS A 36 -0.43 4.47 -13.96
C LYS A 36 -1.15 5.61 -13.25
N ARG A 37 -1.89 5.31 -12.20
CA ARG A 37 -2.64 6.30 -11.44
C ARG A 37 -1.80 6.97 -10.35
N LEU A 38 -0.60 6.46 -10.11
CA LEU A 38 0.25 6.99 -9.06
C LEU A 38 0.84 8.33 -9.50
N GLU A 39 0.66 9.34 -8.66
CA GLU A 39 1.14 10.68 -8.94
C GLU A 39 2.65 10.76 -8.75
N GLY A 40 3.26 11.79 -9.31
CA GLY A 40 4.70 11.97 -9.23
C GLY A 40 5.20 12.10 -7.79
N PHE A 41 6.40 11.61 -7.56
CA PHE A 41 7.02 11.61 -6.25
C PHE A 41 8.20 12.59 -6.26
N PRO A 42 8.35 13.45 -5.23
CA PRO A 42 9.45 14.41 -5.21
C PRO A 42 10.81 13.72 -5.22
N GLU A 43 11.68 14.13 -6.13
CA GLU A 43 13.01 13.51 -6.24
C GLU A 43 13.83 13.70 -4.97
N ASP A 44 13.72 14.86 -4.33
CA ASP A 44 14.46 15.13 -3.11
C ASP A 44 13.93 14.35 -1.90
N ALA A 45 12.78 13.71 -2.01
CA ALA A 45 12.24 12.83 -0.98
C ALA A 45 12.70 11.38 -1.13
N LYS A 46 13.46 11.07 -2.18
CA LYS A 46 14.02 9.73 -2.38
C LYS A 46 15.26 9.57 -1.52
N THR A 47 15.05 9.48 -0.23
CA THR A 47 16.10 9.43 0.79
C THR A 47 16.08 8.06 1.48
N PRO A 48 17.17 7.69 2.16
CA PRO A 48 17.18 6.42 2.92
C PRO A 48 16.06 6.32 3.95
N GLU A 49 15.65 7.45 4.55
CA GLU A 49 14.58 7.44 5.55
C GLU A 49 13.24 7.06 4.97
N ASN A 50 13.02 7.38 3.69
CA ASN A 50 11.76 7.10 3.01
C ASN A 50 11.78 5.81 2.21
N LYS A 51 12.94 5.14 2.18
CA LYS A 51 13.08 3.88 1.43
C LYS A 51 12.53 2.72 2.23
N VAL A 52 11.73 1.88 1.58
CA VAL A 52 11.19 0.67 2.20
C VAL A 52 12.29 -0.39 2.27
N LYS A 53 12.52 -0.92 3.48
CA LYS A 53 13.50 -1.98 3.69
C LYS A 53 12.87 -3.32 3.36
N GLY A 54 13.69 -4.25 2.88
CA GLY A 54 13.24 -5.59 2.58
C GLY A 54 12.55 -5.74 1.23
N CYS A 55 12.70 -4.76 0.34
CA CYS A 55 12.23 -4.84 -1.03
C CYS A 55 13.40 -4.98 -1.98
N VAL A 56 13.26 -5.85 -2.98
CA VAL A 56 14.26 -5.99 -4.05
C VAL A 56 14.28 -4.73 -4.91
N SER A 57 13.10 -4.20 -5.22
CA SER A 57 12.97 -2.93 -5.95
C SER A 57 13.22 -1.75 -5.02
N GLN A 58 13.58 -0.60 -5.60
CA GLN A 58 13.69 0.61 -4.82
C GLN A 58 12.30 1.22 -4.66
N VAL A 59 11.82 1.27 -3.42
CA VAL A 59 10.50 1.75 -3.09
C VAL A 59 10.63 2.85 -2.06
N TYR A 60 9.94 3.96 -2.28
CA TYR A 60 9.92 5.09 -1.36
C TYR A 60 8.50 5.39 -0.94
N ILE A 61 8.31 5.71 0.34
CA ILE A 61 7.01 6.07 0.91
C ILE A 61 7.19 7.35 1.74
N LEU A 62 6.30 8.29 1.52
CA LEU A 62 6.23 9.53 2.27
C LEU A 62 4.84 9.65 2.85
N ALA A 63 4.73 10.06 4.11
CA ALA A 63 3.45 10.20 4.78
C ALA A 63 3.33 11.57 5.41
N ASN A 64 2.19 12.21 5.20
CA ASN A 64 1.88 13.51 5.79
C ASN A 64 0.45 13.49 6.32
N ALA A 65 0.17 14.34 7.30
CA ALA A 65 -1.18 14.52 7.78
C ALA A 65 -1.87 15.62 6.97
N ASP A 66 -3.14 15.40 6.63
CA ASP A 66 -3.93 16.46 6.01
C ASP A 66 -4.51 17.38 7.08
N GLU A 67 -5.35 18.34 6.67
CA GLU A 67 -5.91 19.33 7.59
C GLU A 67 -6.78 18.70 8.67
N GLU A 68 -7.34 17.54 8.39
CA GLU A 68 -8.20 16.81 9.33
C GLU A 68 -7.42 15.84 10.20
N GLY A 69 -6.10 15.75 10.00
CA GLY A 69 -5.26 14.83 10.74
C GLY A 69 -5.22 13.41 10.16
N ASN A 70 -5.83 13.20 9.00
CA ASN A 70 -5.79 11.90 8.33
C ASN A 70 -4.50 11.76 7.54
N VAL A 71 -4.10 10.51 7.26
CA VAL A 71 -2.83 10.26 6.60
C VAL A 71 -2.98 10.38 5.09
N CYS A 72 -2.03 11.09 4.48
CA CYS A 72 -1.85 11.14 3.05
C CYS A 72 -0.51 10.53 2.71
N PHE A 73 -0.51 9.46 1.92
CA PHE A 73 0.71 8.81 1.48
C PHE A 73 1.08 9.22 0.06
N GLN A 74 2.38 9.31 -0.19
CA GLN A 74 2.94 9.38 -1.53
C GLN A 74 3.95 8.25 -1.64
N GLY A 75 4.17 7.76 -2.84
CA GLY A 75 5.12 6.68 -3.02
C GLY A 75 5.55 6.53 -4.46
N ASP A 76 6.62 5.78 -4.65
CA ASP A 76 7.15 5.47 -5.97
C ASP A 76 7.95 4.19 -5.92
N SER A 77 8.15 3.59 -7.08
CA SER A 77 9.01 2.43 -7.23
C SER A 77 9.61 2.41 -8.63
N ASP A 78 10.79 1.83 -8.74
CA ASP A 78 11.46 1.66 -10.02
C ASP A 78 10.96 0.42 -10.79
N ALA A 79 10.11 -0.40 -10.17
CA ALA A 79 9.52 -1.58 -10.81
C ALA A 79 8.01 -1.41 -10.92
N GLN A 80 7.46 -1.66 -12.11
CA GLN A 80 6.05 -1.37 -12.40
C GLN A 80 5.07 -2.17 -11.57
N ILE A 81 5.32 -3.46 -11.36
CA ILE A 81 4.43 -4.29 -10.54
C ILE A 81 4.43 -3.79 -9.10
N THR A 82 5.62 -3.51 -8.56
CA THR A 82 5.75 -2.98 -7.20
C THR A 82 5.12 -1.60 -7.08
N LYS A 83 5.27 -0.78 -8.11
CA LYS A 83 4.62 0.53 -8.15
C LYS A 83 3.09 0.40 -8.07
N GLY A 84 2.53 -0.62 -8.71
CA GLY A 84 1.12 -0.92 -8.60
C GLY A 84 0.70 -1.29 -7.18
N LEU A 85 1.53 -2.05 -6.48
CA LEU A 85 1.28 -2.40 -5.08
C LEU A 85 1.28 -1.16 -4.19
N VAL A 86 2.24 -0.27 -4.41
CA VAL A 86 2.29 1.01 -3.70
C VAL A 86 1.02 1.82 -3.97
N ALA A 87 0.63 1.91 -5.24
CA ALA A 87 -0.53 2.71 -5.65
C ALA A 87 -1.83 2.19 -5.04
N LEU A 88 -2.04 0.88 -5.04
CA LEU A 88 -3.28 0.34 -4.48
C LEU A 88 -3.36 0.57 -2.96
N LEU A 89 -2.24 0.49 -2.27
CA LEU A 89 -2.22 0.77 -0.84
C LEU A 89 -2.50 2.25 -0.56
N ILE A 90 -1.92 3.14 -1.36
CA ILE A 90 -2.18 4.57 -1.21
C ILE A 90 -3.67 4.86 -1.40
N GLU A 91 -4.30 4.27 -2.41
CA GLU A 91 -5.73 4.47 -2.64
C GLU A 91 -6.58 3.85 -1.53
N GLY A 92 -6.19 2.67 -1.06
CA GLY A 92 -6.95 1.97 -0.04
C GLY A 92 -6.88 2.61 1.34
N LEU A 93 -5.79 3.32 1.63
CA LEU A 93 -5.56 3.92 2.94
C LEU A 93 -5.74 5.43 2.94
N LYS A 94 -6.21 6.00 1.84
CA LYS A 94 -6.37 7.45 1.71
C LYS A 94 -7.40 7.99 2.71
N GLY A 95 -7.01 9.05 3.42
CA GLY A 95 -7.93 9.74 4.31
C GLY A 95 -8.27 8.98 5.59
N ILE A 96 -7.42 8.06 6.00
CA ILE A 96 -7.64 7.25 7.20
C ILE A 96 -6.83 7.85 8.35
N PRO A 97 -7.39 7.93 9.57
CA PRO A 97 -6.62 8.39 10.72
C PRO A 97 -5.41 7.50 10.98
N PRO A 98 -4.29 8.06 11.46
CA PRO A 98 -3.08 7.27 11.71
C PRO A 98 -3.32 6.07 12.61
N HIS A 99 -4.08 6.26 13.66
CA HIS A 99 -4.36 5.20 14.63
C HIS A 99 -5.05 4.00 13.98
N ASP A 100 -5.98 4.26 13.06
CA ASP A 100 -6.72 3.20 12.38
C ASP A 100 -5.82 2.42 11.42
N ILE A 101 -4.86 3.10 10.80
CA ILE A 101 -3.90 2.43 9.91
C ILE A 101 -3.00 1.50 10.71
N VAL A 102 -2.53 1.96 11.88
CA VAL A 102 -1.63 1.17 12.73
C VAL A 102 -2.30 -0.13 13.17
N GLN A 103 -3.62 -0.10 13.36
CA GLN A 103 -4.36 -1.27 13.85
C GLN A 103 -4.79 -2.24 12.77
N LEU A 104 -4.60 -1.90 11.49
CA LEU A 104 -4.99 -2.79 10.40
C LEU A 104 -4.18 -4.06 10.40
N GLU A 105 -4.87 -5.19 10.24
CA GLU A 105 -4.23 -6.49 10.09
C GLU A 105 -3.83 -6.70 8.63
N PRO A 106 -2.72 -7.40 8.38
CA PRO A 106 -2.24 -7.60 7.00
C PRO A 106 -2.95 -8.72 6.24
N ASP A 107 -3.93 -9.37 6.84
CA ASP A 107 -4.61 -10.49 6.20
C ASP A 107 -5.35 -10.11 4.92
N PHE A 108 -5.67 -8.81 4.72
CA PHE A 108 -6.26 -8.38 3.47
C PHE A 108 -5.33 -8.68 2.28
N ILE A 109 -4.02 -8.73 2.51
CA ILE A 109 -3.05 -9.04 1.46
C ILE A 109 -3.29 -10.45 0.92
N LYS A 110 -3.53 -11.41 1.81
CA LYS A 110 -3.87 -12.78 1.39
C LYS A 110 -5.22 -12.82 0.68
N GLU A 111 -6.15 -12.01 1.12
CA GLU A 111 -7.49 -11.98 0.54
C GLU A 111 -7.48 -11.46 -0.89
N THR A 112 -6.52 -10.63 -1.27
CA THR A 112 -6.37 -10.21 -2.66
C THR A 112 -5.84 -11.32 -3.55
N GLN A 113 -5.27 -12.37 -2.97
CA GLN A 113 -4.61 -13.47 -3.66
C GLN A 113 -3.35 -13.01 -4.42
N LEU A 114 -2.89 -11.80 -4.15
CA LEU A 114 -1.67 -11.30 -4.77
C LEU A 114 -0.43 -11.98 -4.20
N ASP A 115 -0.48 -12.43 -2.94
CA ASP A 115 0.64 -13.13 -2.32
C ASP A 115 0.98 -14.43 -3.05
N VAL A 116 -0.01 -15.10 -3.64
CA VAL A 116 0.22 -16.32 -4.43
C VAL A 116 0.41 -16.03 -5.92
N SER A 117 -0.07 -14.90 -6.39
CA SER A 117 0.10 -14.49 -7.79
C SER A 117 1.47 -13.88 -8.06
N LEU A 118 2.10 -13.32 -7.03
CA LEU A 118 3.39 -12.67 -7.13
C LEU A 118 4.52 -13.66 -6.82
N THR A 119 5.73 -13.33 -7.29
CA THR A 119 6.91 -14.06 -6.83
C THR A 119 7.07 -13.87 -5.32
N PRO A 120 7.75 -14.80 -4.62
CA PRO A 120 7.96 -14.63 -3.17
C PRO A 120 8.60 -13.30 -2.79
N SER A 121 9.56 -12.82 -3.58
CA SER A 121 10.22 -11.53 -3.32
C SER A 121 9.23 -10.37 -3.39
N ARG A 122 8.36 -10.39 -4.40
CA ARG A 122 7.36 -9.32 -4.56
C ARG A 122 6.27 -9.40 -3.50
N ALA A 123 5.88 -10.62 -3.12
CA ALA A 123 4.90 -10.79 -2.05
C ALA A 123 5.47 -10.26 -0.74
N ASN A 124 6.73 -10.55 -0.43
CA ASN A 124 7.39 -9.98 0.74
C ASN A 124 7.47 -8.46 0.66
N GLY A 125 7.75 -7.94 -0.53
CA GLY A 125 7.77 -6.49 -0.76
C GLY A 125 6.43 -5.86 -0.43
N PHE A 126 5.35 -6.50 -0.81
CA PHE A 126 4.00 -6.00 -0.52
C PHE A 126 3.80 -5.86 1.00
N TYR A 127 4.12 -6.90 1.76
CA TYR A 127 4.04 -6.85 3.22
C TYR A 127 4.92 -5.74 3.79
N ASN A 128 6.14 -5.60 3.28
CA ASN A 128 7.08 -4.61 3.79
C ASN A 128 6.65 -3.19 3.47
N ILE A 129 6.02 -2.96 2.32
CA ILE A 129 5.47 -1.65 1.97
C ILE A 129 4.36 -1.29 2.95
N PHE A 130 3.44 -2.22 3.17
CA PHE A 130 2.35 -1.99 4.11
C PHE A 130 2.87 -1.71 5.52
N LYS A 131 3.82 -2.50 5.98
CA LYS A 131 4.43 -2.33 7.30
C LYS A 131 5.10 -0.96 7.43
N THR A 132 5.79 -0.52 6.38
CA THR A 132 6.42 0.79 6.36
C THR A 132 5.36 1.90 6.46
N MET A 133 4.25 1.75 5.76
CA MET A 133 3.15 2.72 5.85
C MET A 133 2.60 2.79 7.27
N GLN A 134 2.46 1.64 7.94
CA GLN A 134 2.00 1.62 9.33
C GLN A 134 3.00 2.32 10.25
N GLN A 135 4.29 2.12 10.04
CA GLN A 135 5.33 2.76 10.86
C GLN A 135 5.30 4.27 10.69
N LYS A 136 5.12 4.74 9.46
CA LYS A 136 5.04 6.17 9.21
C LYS A 136 3.75 6.77 9.76
N ALA A 137 2.65 6.03 9.71
CA ALA A 137 1.40 6.46 10.31
C ALA A 137 1.55 6.57 11.82
N MET A 138 2.25 5.62 12.45
CA MET A 138 2.50 5.67 13.89
C MET A 138 3.31 6.89 14.27
N ALA A 139 4.31 7.26 13.47
CA ALA A 139 5.10 8.46 13.73
C ALA A 139 4.22 9.71 13.69
N LEU A 140 3.27 9.78 12.76
CA LEU A 140 2.33 10.89 12.70
C LEU A 140 1.38 10.92 13.91
N ALA A 141 0.96 9.75 14.37
CA ALA A 141 0.06 9.66 15.52
C ALA A 141 0.72 10.15 16.81
N ASN A 142 2.05 10.10 16.87
CA ASN A 142 2.79 10.50 18.05
C ASN A 142 3.23 11.98 18.04
N GLU A 143 2.87 12.72 17.00
CA GLU A 143 3.19 14.16 16.93
C GLU A 143 2.24 15.03 17.73
#